data_0c2c9fc9fdb72e3538f17e73cbc98716
#
_entry.id   0c2c9fc9fdb72e3538f17e73cbc98716
#
_cell.length_a   1.000
_cell.length_b   1.000
_cell.length_c   1.000
_cell.angle_alpha   90.00
_cell.angle_beta   90.00
_cell.angle_gamma   90.00
#
_symmetry.space_group_name_H-M   'P 1'
#
loop_
_entity.id
_entity.type
_entity.pdbx_description
1 polymer ?
#
loop_
_entity_poly.entity_id
_entity_poly.type
_entity_poly.pdbx_seq_one_letter_code
_entity_poly.pdbx_strand_id
1 'polypeptide(L)'
;ILRGLKRYDPQAKLSFLAYDDSLALPTEKPDKDMFLEFAPIRRNHLVPIDGDDESNRANKEMLLRLLKIFPAESARVLEYFLDVSLFCDWDRNKAAALPFDESRVRRDLEFYRSAGIERTTTFAVFMDDEWRREHGTADLMRCGRAMQEI
;
A
#
# COMPACT_ATOMS: atom_id res chain seq x y z
N ILE A 1 -9.42 1.83 -22.14
CA ILE A 1 -8.36 0.84 -21.86
C ILE A 1 -9.00 -0.54 -21.60
N LEU A 2 -9.86 -0.72 -20.57
CA LEU A 2 -10.45 -2.02 -20.21
C LEU A 2 -11.15 -2.73 -21.37
N ARG A 3 -11.97 -2.01 -22.16
CA ARG A 3 -12.62 -2.57 -23.38
C ARG A 3 -11.60 -3.08 -24.41
N GLY A 4 -10.45 -2.43 -24.52
CA GLY A 4 -9.35 -2.86 -25.39
C GLY A 4 -8.72 -4.16 -24.90
N LEU A 5 -8.42 -4.26 -23.59
CA LEU A 5 -7.86 -5.45 -22.97
C LEU A 5 -8.80 -6.66 -23.13
N LYS A 6 -10.09 -6.47 -22.93
CA LYS A 6 -11.11 -7.54 -23.04
C LYS A 6 -11.29 -8.12 -24.45
N ARG A 7 -10.76 -7.50 -25.50
CA ARG A 7 -10.70 -8.10 -26.83
C ARG A 7 -9.68 -9.25 -26.92
N TYR A 8 -8.65 -9.19 -26.06
CA TYR A 8 -7.58 -10.20 -26.01
C TYR A 8 -7.79 -11.19 -24.86
N ASP A 9 -8.27 -10.71 -23.72
CA ASP A 9 -8.63 -11.51 -22.56
C ASP A 9 -9.98 -11.06 -22.01
N PRO A 10 -11.06 -11.83 -22.25
CA PRO A 10 -12.40 -11.50 -21.72
C PRO A 10 -12.47 -11.44 -20.19
N GLN A 11 -11.52 -12.07 -19.48
CA GLN A 11 -11.41 -12.07 -18.02
C GLN A 11 -10.55 -10.91 -17.47
N ALA A 12 -10.00 -10.08 -18.35
CA ALA A 12 -9.14 -8.97 -17.95
C ALA A 12 -9.85 -8.04 -16.96
N LYS A 13 -9.13 -7.68 -15.90
CA LYS A 13 -9.51 -6.67 -14.91
C LYS A 13 -8.52 -5.51 -14.96
N LEU A 14 -8.94 -4.35 -14.50
CA LEU A 14 -8.09 -3.15 -14.46
C LEU A 14 -8.13 -2.54 -13.06
N SER A 15 -6.97 -2.21 -12.51
CA SER A 15 -6.90 -1.48 -11.25
C SER A 15 -7.29 -0.01 -11.44
N PHE A 16 -8.03 0.52 -10.47
CA PHE A 16 -8.15 1.95 -10.20
C PHE A 16 -7.11 2.27 -9.13
N LEU A 17 -5.99 2.85 -9.54
CA LEU A 17 -4.92 3.22 -8.63
C LEU A 17 -5.26 4.54 -7.93
N ALA A 18 -5.57 4.45 -6.63
CA ALA A 18 -5.75 5.59 -5.74
C ALA A 18 -4.41 5.90 -5.07
N TYR A 19 -3.67 6.83 -5.65
CA TYR A 19 -2.28 7.13 -5.29
C TYR A 19 -2.01 8.62 -5.43
N ASP A 20 -1.32 9.23 -4.49
CA ASP A 20 -0.85 10.63 -4.53
C ASP A 20 -1.95 11.61 -5.01
N ASP A 21 -1.73 12.32 -6.10
CA ASP A 21 -2.69 13.28 -6.67
C ASP A 21 -3.96 12.61 -7.22
N SER A 22 -3.93 11.30 -7.49
CA SER A 22 -5.10 10.51 -7.88
C SER A 22 -5.85 9.88 -6.70
N LEU A 23 -5.46 10.18 -5.45
CA LEU A 23 -6.16 9.74 -4.24
C LEU A 23 -7.47 10.51 -4.07
N ALA A 24 -8.43 10.21 -4.92
CA ALA A 24 -9.75 10.85 -4.97
C ALA A 24 -10.84 9.84 -5.31
N LEU A 25 -12.09 10.21 -5.08
CA LEU A 25 -13.22 9.42 -5.54
C LEU A 25 -13.35 9.53 -7.06
N PRO A 26 -13.68 8.42 -7.76
CA PRO A 26 -13.97 8.48 -9.19
C PRO A 26 -15.20 9.38 -9.43
N THR A 27 -15.14 10.18 -10.49
CA THR A 27 -16.26 11.07 -10.89
C THR A 27 -17.38 10.32 -11.59
N GLU A 28 -17.07 9.14 -12.14
CA GLU A 28 -18.02 8.26 -12.80
C GLU A 28 -18.02 6.87 -12.12
N LYS A 29 -19.12 6.15 -12.26
CA LYS A 29 -19.21 4.78 -11.73
C LYS A 29 -18.20 3.88 -12.45
N PRO A 30 -17.28 3.23 -11.71
CA PRO A 30 -16.34 2.28 -12.30
C PRO A 30 -17.03 1.10 -12.97
N ASP A 31 -16.39 0.56 -14.01
CA ASP A 31 -16.81 -0.73 -14.59
C ASP A 31 -16.69 -1.85 -13.55
N LYS A 32 -17.58 -2.85 -13.60
CA LYS A 32 -17.60 -3.98 -12.66
C LYS A 32 -16.30 -4.81 -12.63
N ASP A 33 -15.51 -4.73 -13.69
CA ASP A 33 -14.23 -5.42 -13.82
C ASP A 33 -13.04 -4.51 -13.49
N MET A 34 -13.31 -3.36 -12.86
CA MET A 34 -12.30 -2.56 -12.19
C MET A 34 -12.26 -2.90 -10.69
N PHE A 35 -11.07 -2.86 -10.10
CA PHE A 35 -10.84 -3.05 -8.68
C PHE A 35 -9.98 -1.93 -8.11
N LEU A 36 -10.13 -1.66 -6.82
CA LEU A 36 -9.31 -0.66 -6.11
C LEU A 36 -7.89 -1.17 -5.89
N GLU A 37 -6.89 -0.35 -6.19
CA GLU A 37 -5.53 -0.46 -5.69
C GLU A 37 -5.20 0.82 -4.92
N PHE A 38 -5.20 0.72 -3.60
CA PHE A 38 -4.99 1.86 -2.69
C PHE A 38 -3.53 1.93 -2.29
N ALA A 39 -2.88 3.07 -2.55
CA ALA A 39 -1.45 3.29 -2.31
C ALA A 39 -1.23 4.58 -1.50
N PRO A 40 -1.25 4.54 -0.14
CA PRO A 40 -1.27 5.72 0.72
C PRO A 40 0.12 6.33 0.96
N ILE A 41 0.81 6.76 -0.10
CA ILE A 41 2.19 7.29 -0.01
C ILE A 41 2.30 8.52 0.89
N ARG A 42 1.25 9.37 0.94
CA ARG A 42 1.24 10.63 1.69
C ARG A 42 0.91 10.46 3.17
N ARG A 43 0.70 9.24 3.66
CA ARG A 43 0.45 9.01 5.09
C ARG A 43 1.72 9.16 5.92
N ASN A 44 1.58 9.32 7.23
CA ASN A 44 2.70 9.19 8.15
C ASN A 44 3.05 7.71 8.33
N HIS A 45 4.19 7.29 7.76
CA HIS A 45 4.64 5.90 7.78
C HIS A 45 5.28 5.47 9.12
N LEU A 46 5.39 6.36 10.10
CA LEU A 46 5.87 6.06 11.46
C LEU A 46 4.74 5.76 12.45
N VAL A 47 3.48 5.95 12.03
CA VAL A 47 2.28 5.74 12.85
C VAL A 47 1.37 4.75 12.13
N PRO A 48 0.64 3.86 12.83
CA PRO A 48 -0.37 3.01 12.20
C PRO A 48 -1.41 3.84 11.42
N ILE A 49 -1.95 3.29 10.33
CA ILE A 49 -2.92 4.00 9.48
C ILE A 49 -4.19 4.40 10.25
N ASP A 50 -4.54 3.64 11.27
CA ASP A 50 -5.67 3.94 12.17
C ASP A 50 -5.26 4.71 13.43
N GLY A 51 -3.98 5.11 13.53
CA GLY A 51 -3.42 5.86 14.66
C GLY A 51 -3.84 7.33 14.67
N ASP A 52 -3.42 8.04 15.72
CA ASP A 52 -3.73 9.46 15.92
C ASP A 52 -2.74 10.36 15.16
N ASP A 53 -2.96 10.47 13.84
CA ASP A 53 -2.21 11.35 12.93
C ASP A 53 -3.18 11.89 11.88
N GLU A 54 -3.07 13.16 11.52
CA GLU A 54 -4.00 13.83 10.62
C GLU A 54 -3.96 13.26 9.20
N SER A 55 -2.77 13.03 8.67
CA SER A 55 -2.59 12.47 7.34
C SER A 55 -3.08 11.02 7.26
N ASN A 56 -2.85 10.22 8.32
CA ASN A 56 -3.33 8.84 8.41
C ASN A 56 -4.86 8.80 8.50
N ARG A 57 -5.45 9.71 9.28
CA ARG A 57 -6.90 9.85 9.39
C ARG A 57 -7.52 10.17 8.02
N ALA A 58 -6.96 11.13 7.28
CA ALA A 58 -7.43 11.48 5.94
C ALA A 58 -7.33 10.31 4.95
N ASN A 59 -6.20 9.57 4.95
CA ASN A 59 -6.00 8.39 4.11
C ASN A 59 -6.99 7.26 4.47
N LYS A 60 -7.18 6.99 5.77
CA LYS A 60 -8.17 6.01 6.26
C LYS A 60 -9.59 6.36 5.82
N GLU A 61 -10.02 7.61 6.00
CA GLU A 61 -11.34 8.07 5.57
C GLU A 61 -11.53 7.93 4.07
N MET A 62 -10.52 8.27 3.27
CA MET A 62 -10.57 8.12 1.82
C MET A 62 -10.69 6.64 1.43
N LEU A 63 -9.92 5.74 2.02
CA LEU A 63 -10.04 4.31 1.80
C LEU A 63 -11.47 3.81 2.07
N LEU A 64 -12.02 4.15 3.24
CA LEU A 64 -13.38 3.73 3.60
C LEU A 64 -14.46 4.30 2.67
N ARG A 65 -14.24 5.47 2.08
CA ARG A 65 -15.12 6.04 1.04
C ARG A 65 -14.97 5.31 -0.29
N LEU A 66 -13.76 4.96 -0.70
CA LEU A 66 -13.49 4.17 -1.91
C LEU A 66 -14.09 2.77 -1.83
N LEU A 67 -14.06 2.13 -0.65
CA LEU A 67 -14.68 0.82 -0.43
C LEU A 67 -16.21 0.82 -0.49
N LYS A 68 -16.87 1.99 -0.47
CA LYS A 68 -18.30 2.10 -0.80
C LYS A 68 -18.58 2.02 -2.31
N ILE A 69 -17.53 2.14 -3.12
CA ILE A 69 -17.61 2.17 -4.60
C ILE A 69 -17.03 0.88 -5.19
N PHE A 70 -15.92 0.41 -4.62
CA PHE A 70 -15.23 -0.81 -5.05
C PHE A 70 -15.42 -1.93 -4.02
N PRO A 71 -15.73 -3.16 -4.44
CA PRO A 71 -15.86 -4.30 -3.54
C PRO A 71 -14.55 -4.58 -2.78
N ALA A 72 -14.62 -4.68 -1.46
CA ALA A 72 -13.44 -4.85 -0.60
C ALA A 72 -12.70 -6.16 -0.89
N GLU A 73 -13.41 -7.24 -1.21
CA GLU A 73 -12.86 -8.56 -1.56
C GLU A 73 -11.98 -8.56 -2.82
N SER A 74 -12.17 -7.58 -3.69
CA SER A 74 -11.31 -7.38 -4.88
C SER A 74 -10.26 -6.30 -4.70
N ALA A 75 -10.39 -5.46 -3.68
CA ALA A 75 -9.47 -4.38 -3.39
C ALA A 75 -8.08 -4.89 -2.98
N ARG A 76 -7.08 -4.07 -3.21
CA ARG A 76 -5.69 -4.31 -2.81
C ARG A 76 -5.11 -3.07 -2.15
N VAL A 77 -4.15 -3.28 -1.28
CA VAL A 77 -3.32 -2.20 -0.73
C VAL A 77 -1.89 -2.38 -1.21
N LEU A 78 -1.29 -1.32 -1.69
CA LEU A 78 0.13 -1.22 -2.01
C LEU A 78 0.79 -0.31 -0.97
N GLU A 79 1.42 -0.91 0.01
CA GLU A 79 2.05 -0.23 1.13
C GLU A 79 3.53 0.08 0.89
N TYR A 80 4.11 0.80 1.84
CA TYR A 80 5.47 1.33 1.80
C TYR A 80 6.28 0.88 3.03
N PHE A 81 5.96 -0.31 3.60
CA PHE A 81 6.57 -0.81 4.85
C PHE A 81 8.09 -0.94 4.79
N LEU A 82 8.63 -1.18 3.60
CA LEU A 82 10.06 -1.40 3.35
C LEU A 82 10.64 -0.33 2.41
N ASP A 83 10.00 0.82 2.29
CA ASP A 83 10.46 1.90 1.40
C ASP A 83 11.40 2.85 2.15
N VAL A 84 12.71 2.65 1.97
CA VAL A 84 13.76 3.51 2.56
C VAL A 84 13.74 4.91 1.95
N SER A 85 13.27 5.08 0.71
CA SER A 85 13.30 6.36 0.02
C SER A 85 12.49 7.47 0.71
N LEU A 86 11.45 7.08 1.44
CA LEU A 86 10.61 8.00 2.22
C LEU A 86 11.34 8.68 3.38
N PHE A 87 12.47 8.13 3.81
CA PHE A 87 13.25 8.59 4.97
C PHE A 87 14.59 9.21 4.61
N CYS A 88 14.86 9.42 3.32
CA CYS A 88 16.13 9.97 2.82
C CYS A 88 15.96 10.96 1.66
N ASP A 89 14.85 11.69 1.63
CA ASP A 89 14.53 12.68 0.58
C ASP A 89 14.63 12.12 -0.86
N TRP A 90 14.33 10.82 -1.05
CA TRP A 90 14.46 10.11 -2.32
C TRP A 90 15.90 10.06 -2.87
N ASP A 91 16.89 10.39 -2.05
CA ASP A 91 18.31 10.33 -2.40
C ASP A 91 18.91 9.01 -1.92
N ARG A 92 19.24 8.12 -2.87
CA ARG A 92 19.85 6.80 -2.58
C ARG A 92 21.14 6.92 -1.76
N ASN A 93 21.92 8.00 -1.93
CA ASN A 93 23.17 8.20 -1.19
C ASN A 93 22.94 8.55 0.30
N LYS A 94 21.74 8.91 0.67
CA LYS A 94 21.33 9.17 2.05
C LYS A 94 20.56 8.00 2.66
N ALA A 95 20.40 6.89 1.94
CA ALA A 95 19.68 5.73 2.43
C ALA A 95 20.36 5.16 3.68
N ALA A 96 19.64 5.18 4.80
CA ALA A 96 20.09 4.68 6.10
C ALA A 96 19.26 3.46 6.51
N ALA A 97 19.44 2.98 7.75
CA ALA A 97 18.59 1.92 8.30
C ALA A 97 17.12 2.33 8.28
N LEU A 98 16.26 1.41 7.87
CA LEU A 98 14.82 1.63 7.86
C LEU A 98 14.29 1.75 9.30
N PRO A 99 13.44 2.75 9.64
CA PRO A 99 12.77 2.82 10.95
C PRO A 99 11.61 1.78 11.00
N PHE A 100 11.96 0.49 10.90
CA PHE A 100 11.00 -0.61 10.82
C PHE A 100 10.38 -0.91 12.19
N ASP A 101 9.06 -1.01 12.23
CA ASP A 101 8.28 -1.43 13.39
C ASP A 101 7.28 -2.53 12.98
N GLU A 102 7.55 -3.76 13.40
CA GLU A 102 6.69 -4.91 13.10
C GLU A 102 5.29 -4.77 13.72
N SER A 103 5.17 -4.18 14.91
CA SER A 103 3.88 -4.01 15.57
C SER A 103 2.96 -3.06 14.79
N ARG A 104 3.54 -2.00 14.23
CA ARG A 104 2.84 -1.09 13.33
C ARG A 104 2.39 -1.79 12.04
N VAL A 105 3.29 -2.55 11.40
CA VAL A 105 2.95 -3.32 10.19
C VAL A 105 1.78 -4.28 10.45
N ARG A 106 1.82 -5.03 11.56
CA ARG A 106 0.73 -5.95 11.93
C ARG A 106 -0.59 -5.20 12.16
N ARG A 107 -0.56 -4.07 12.85
CA ARG A 107 -1.76 -3.26 13.10
C ARG A 107 -2.35 -2.70 11.80
N ASP A 108 -1.52 -2.26 10.85
CA ASP A 108 -1.97 -1.81 9.53
C ASP A 108 -2.64 -2.95 8.76
N LEU A 109 -2.04 -4.13 8.74
CA LEU A 109 -2.59 -5.32 8.09
C LEU A 109 -3.92 -5.76 8.74
N GLU A 110 -4.02 -5.76 10.06
CA GLU A 110 -5.26 -6.05 10.80
C GLU A 110 -6.36 -5.04 10.46
N PHE A 111 -6.01 -3.75 10.37
CA PHE A 111 -6.94 -2.72 9.94
C PHE A 111 -7.46 -3.00 8.52
N TYR A 112 -6.59 -3.27 7.54
CA TYR A 112 -7.01 -3.57 6.16
C TYR A 112 -7.91 -4.80 6.10
N ARG A 113 -7.60 -5.86 6.83
CA ARG A 113 -8.47 -7.04 6.93
C ARG A 113 -9.81 -6.75 7.57
N SER A 114 -9.84 -5.95 8.62
CA SER A 114 -11.10 -5.52 9.24
C SER A 114 -11.99 -4.73 8.29
N ALA A 115 -11.38 -4.04 7.32
CA ALA A 115 -12.07 -3.36 6.23
C ALA A 115 -12.46 -4.29 5.06
N GLY A 116 -12.14 -5.58 5.14
CA GLY A 116 -12.47 -6.60 4.12
C GLY A 116 -11.43 -6.74 3.00
N ILE A 117 -10.23 -6.15 3.16
CA ILE A 117 -9.14 -6.25 2.17
C ILE A 117 -8.14 -7.31 2.60
N GLU A 118 -8.01 -8.39 1.80
CA GLU A 118 -7.13 -9.52 2.10
C GLU A 118 -5.75 -9.41 1.41
N ARG A 119 -5.59 -8.50 0.46
CA ARG A 119 -4.40 -8.43 -0.38
C ARG A 119 -3.63 -7.16 -0.11
N THR A 120 -2.48 -7.31 0.52
CA THR A 120 -1.51 -6.22 0.72
C THR A 120 -0.17 -6.60 0.12
N THR A 121 0.42 -5.67 -0.61
CA THR A 121 1.80 -5.73 -1.12
C THR A 121 2.57 -4.54 -0.56
N THR A 122 3.90 -4.55 -0.64
CA THR A 122 4.74 -3.43 -0.19
C THR A 122 5.91 -3.19 -1.12
N PHE A 123 6.30 -1.94 -1.26
CA PHE A 123 7.57 -1.58 -1.85
C PHE A 123 8.74 -1.90 -0.90
N ALA A 124 9.91 -2.16 -1.50
CA ALA A 124 11.21 -2.32 -0.85
C ALA A 124 12.25 -1.46 -1.59
N VAL A 125 12.00 -0.15 -1.66
CA VAL A 125 12.82 0.80 -2.41
C VAL A 125 14.16 1.02 -1.70
N PHE A 126 15.25 1.03 -2.47
CA PHE A 126 16.64 1.18 -2.03
C PHE A 126 17.18 0.05 -1.15
N MET A 127 16.45 -1.05 -0.94
CA MET A 127 16.93 -2.24 -0.23
C MET A 127 17.72 -3.16 -1.19
N ASP A 128 18.68 -2.60 -1.93
CA ASP A 128 19.57 -3.32 -2.85
C ASP A 128 20.66 -4.11 -2.12
N ASP A 129 21.59 -4.72 -2.89
CA ASP A 129 22.67 -5.54 -2.32
C ASP A 129 23.62 -4.76 -1.43
N GLU A 130 23.89 -3.48 -1.73
CA GLU A 130 24.75 -2.62 -0.93
C GLU A 130 24.08 -2.31 0.40
N TRP A 131 22.84 -1.85 0.37
CA TRP A 131 22.03 -1.58 1.57
C TRP A 131 21.92 -2.83 2.47
N ARG A 132 21.66 -4.01 1.87
CA ARG A 132 21.55 -5.27 2.62
C ARG A 132 22.85 -5.72 3.27
N ARG A 133 24.02 -5.46 2.66
CA ARG A 133 25.31 -5.76 3.29
C ARG A 133 25.55 -4.89 4.52
N GLU A 134 25.11 -3.64 4.50
CA GLU A 134 25.27 -2.69 5.60
C GLU A 134 24.25 -2.90 6.72
N HIS A 135 22.97 -3.08 6.37
CA HIS A 135 21.87 -3.08 7.33
C HIS A 135 21.24 -4.47 7.58
N GLY A 136 21.64 -5.48 6.80
CA GLY A 136 21.13 -6.85 6.90
C GLY A 136 19.76 -7.05 6.26
N THR A 137 19.13 -8.19 6.56
CA THR A 137 17.83 -8.60 5.99
C THR A 137 16.75 -8.85 7.04
N ALA A 138 17.04 -8.54 8.31
CA ALA A 138 16.14 -8.89 9.42
C ALA A 138 14.76 -8.27 9.26
N ASP A 139 14.68 -6.99 8.91
CA ASP A 139 13.40 -6.27 8.76
C ASP A 139 12.61 -6.76 7.54
N LEU A 140 13.29 -7.08 6.43
CA LEU A 140 12.66 -7.71 5.27
C LEU A 140 12.00 -9.05 5.66
N MET A 141 12.71 -9.88 6.40
CA MET A 141 12.20 -11.18 6.86
C MET A 141 11.06 -11.03 7.87
N ARG A 142 11.13 -10.06 8.78
CA ARG A 142 10.08 -9.76 9.77
C ARG A 142 8.83 -9.24 9.07
N CYS A 143 8.96 -8.32 8.13
CA CYS A 143 7.85 -7.82 7.31
C CYS A 143 7.18 -8.96 6.54
N GLY A 144 7.97 -9.81 5.85
CA GLY A 144 7.45 -10.96 5.11
C GLY A 144 6.65 -11.92 6.00
N ARG A 145 7.14 -12.23 7.21
CA ARG A 145 6.38 -13.06 8.18
C ARG A 145 5.09 -12.37 8.62
N ALA A 146 5.14 -11.09 9.00
CA ALA A 146 3.95 -10.35 9.39
C ALA A 146 2.87 -10.37 8.30
N MET A 147 3.25 -10.25 7.02
CA MET A 147 2.32 -10.28 5.90
C MET A 147 1.72 -11.67 5.61
N GLN A 148 2.36 -12.76 6.07
CA GLN A 148 1.89 -14.13 5.86
C GLN A 148 1.02 -14.66 7.00
N GLU A 149 1.23 -14.17 8.23
CA GLU A 149 0.64 -14.70 9.46
C GLU A 149 -0.71 -14.07 9.84
N ILE A 150 -1.11 -13.04 9.16
CA ILE A 150 -2.36 -12.31 9.48
C ILE A 150 -3.54 -12.80 8.63
#